data_d0e6112e42ba64bc2c52ff678525c32c
#
_entry.id   d0e6112e42ba64bc2c52ff678525c32c
#
_cell.length_a   1.000
_cell.length_b   1.000
_cell.length_c   1.000
_cell.angle_alpha   90.00
_cell.angle_beta   90.00
_cell.angle_gamma   90.00
#
_symmetry.space_group_name_H-M   'P 1'
#
loop_
_entity.id
_entity.type
_entity.pdbx_description
1 polymer ?
#
loop_
_entity_poly.entity_id
_entity_poly.type
_entity_poly.pdbx_seq_one_letter_code
_entity_poly.pdbx_strand_id
1 'polypeptide(L)'
;MKNTIFTGAGVAIVTPMNADGSVNYAALGELIEMQIAGGTDAIIICGTTGESSTLTDDEHRECIRYTIEKVNKRVPVIAGTGSNDTAYAIELSKDAEEMGADGLLLVTPYYNKTSQRGLVAHYTAIADAVNIPIILYNVPSRTGVNISLDTYKILAEHKNIAAAKEASGNISAIAKLIAECGDKLDVYSGNDDQIVPIMALGGKGVISVLSNVAPKQTHEIAQLCLENNCAEAAKLAAKYLHLANSLFIDVNPIPVKEALNMMGIAAGPCRLPLYEMEDAKKEALASALREAGLIK
;
A
#
# COMPACT_ATOMS: atom_id res chain seq x y z
N MET A 1 17.29 -13.61 -11.48
CA MET A 1 16.37 -13.21 -10.39
C MET A 1 16.19 -11.71 -10.48
N LYS A 2 14.96 -11.19 -10.43
CA LYS A 2 14.70 -9.76 -10.32
C LYS A 2 15.12 -9.26 -8.93
N ASN A 3 15.60 -8.03 -8.82
CA ASN A 3 15.95 -7.47 -7.53
C ASN A 3 14.67 -7.17 -6.73
N THR A 4 14.56 -7.73 -5.54
CA THR A 4 13.50 -7.41 -4.58
C THR A 4 13.56 -5.93 -4.20
N ILE A 5 12.44 -5.20 -4.27
CA ILE A 5 12.40 -3.76 -3.98
C ILE A 5 12.58 -3.53 -2.48
N PHE A 6 11.86 -4.30 -1.65
CA PHE A 6 12.00 -4.34 -0.20
C PHE A 6 11.51 -5.68 0.34
N THR A 7 11.83 -5.99 1.59
CA THR A 7 11.22 -7.07 2.38
C THR A 7 10.69 -6.48 3.69
N GLY A 8 9.66 -7.08 4.27
CA GLY A 8 9.10 -6.58 5.52
C GLY A 8 7.83 -5.77 5.37
N ALA A 9 7.67 -4.69 6.11
CA ALA A 9 6.46 -3.88 6.15
C ALA A 9 6.63 -2.55 5.42
N GLY A 10 5.98 -2.39 4.26
CA GLY A 10 5.80 -1.10 3.62
C GLY A 10 4.49 -0.44 4.08
N VAL A 11 4.50 0.85 4.37
CA VAL A 11 3.29 1.59 4.71
C VAL A 11 2.61 2.17 3.48
N ALA A 12 1.32 1.87 3.27
CA ALA A 12 0.46 2.66 2.41
C ALA A 12 0.08 3.93 3.16
N ILE A 13 0.97 4.94 3.11
CA ILE A 13 0.87 6.13 3.95
C ILE A 13 -0.35 6.98 3.60
N VAL A 14 -1.04 7.53 4.60
CA VAL A 14 -2.11 8.51 4.37
C VAL A 14 -1.53 9.83 3.87
N THR A 15 -2.34 10.61 3.15
CA THR A 15 -2.04 12.02 2.85
C THR A 15 -2.77 12.90 3.86
N PRO A 16 -2.05 13.53 4.81
CA PRO A 16 -2.67 14.45 5.76
C PRO A 16 -3.24 15.67 5.05
N MET A 17 -4.42 16.12 5.50
CA MET A 17 -5.11 17.29 4.94
C MET A 17 -5.36 18.34 6.04
N ASN A 18 -5.25 19.61 5.68
CA ASN A 18 -5.73 20.72 6.50
C ASN A 18 -7.27 20.76 6.52
N ALA A 19 -7.83 21.54 7.42
CA ALA A 19 -9.30 21.69 7.52
C ALA A 19 -9.97 22.23 6.24
N ASP A 20 -9.24 22.97 5.43
CA ASP A 20 -9.69 23.49 4.13
C ASP A 20 -9.53 22.47 2.98
N GLY A 21 -9.02 21.26 3.30
CA GLY A 21 -8.79 20.20 2.34
C GLY A 21 -7.45 20.29 1.58
N SER A 22 -6.63 21.30 1.80
CA SER A 22 -5.28 21.35 1.23
C SER A 22 -4.34 20.29 1.88
N VAL A 23 -3.32 19.84 1.14
CA VAL A 23 -2.35 18.86 1.68
C VAL A 23 -1.52 19.47 2.80
N ASN A 24 -1.42 18.78 3.93
CA ASN A 24 -0.58 19.17 5.06
C ASN A 24 0.79 18.48 4.98
N TYR A 25 1.73 19.08 4.26
CA TYR A 25 3.07 18.54 4.08
C TYR A 25 3.87 18.45 5.37
N ALA A 26 3.64 19.36 6.33
CA ALA A 26 4.32 19.28 7.63
C ALA A 26 3.93 18.01 8.38
N ALA A 27 2.63 17.73 8.48
CA ALA A 27 2.14 16.49 9.09
C ALA A 27 2.55 15.24 8.31
N LEU A 28 2.59 15.29 6.96
CA LEU A 28 3.14 14.19 6.15
C LEU A 28 4.60 13.93 6.51
N GLY A 29 5.40 14.97 6.70
CA GLY A 29 6.79 14.86 7.12
C GLY A 29 6.94 14.23 8.51
N GLU A 30 6.09 14.56 9.46
CA GLU A 30 6.07 13.96 10.81
C GLU A 30 5.66 12.48 10.74
N LEU A 31 4.66 12.13 9.92
CA LEU A 31 4.26 10.74 9.69
C LEU A 31 5.40 9.91 9.08
N ILE A 32 6.12 10.45 8.09
CA ILE A 32 7.27 9.76 7.50
C ILE A 32 8.34 9.47 8.55
N GLU A 33 8.66 10.45 9.42
CA GLU A 33 9.63 10.23 10.50
C GLU A 33 9.15 9.18 11.50
N MET A 34 7.86 9.20 11.86
CA MET A 34 7.26 8.20 12.74
C MET A 34 7.36 6.79 12.14
N GLN A 35 7.10 6.64 10.84
CA GLN A 35 7.20 5.36 10.13
C GLN A 35 8.65 4.84 10.15
N ILE A 36 9.61 5.67 9.80
CA ILE A 36 11.03 5.29 9.77
C ILE A 36 11.53 4.95 11.18
N ALA A 37 11.17 5.74 12.19
CA ALA A 37 11.49 5.47 13.59
C ALA A 37 10.84 4.16 14.11
N GLY A 38 9.69 3.80 13.55
CA GLY A 38 8.98 2.55 13.85
C GLY A 38 9.53 1.31 13.12
N GLY A 39 10.53 1.47 12.24
CA GLY A 39 11.16 0.37 11.52
C GLY A 39 10.46 0.01 10.21
N THR A 40 9.58 0.88 9.69
CA THR A 40 8.94 0.65 8.38
C THR A 40 9.99 0.48 7.28
N ASP A 41 9.83 -0.56 6.44
CA ASP A 41 10.82 -0.98 5.45
C ASP A 41 10.66 -0.30 4.08
N ALA A 42 9.52 0.33 3.81
CA ALA A 42 9.26 1.12 2.60
C ALA A 42 8.11 2.11 2.81
N ILE A 43 8.13 3.25 2.13
CA ILE A 43 7.02 4.22 2.10
C ILE A 43 6.33 4.15 0.75
N ILE A 44 5.03 3.85 0.75
CA ILE A 44 4.19 3.83 -0.44
C ILE A 44 3.31 5.07 -0.42
N ILE A 45 3.68 6.08 -1.22
CA ILE A 45 2.97 7.37 -1.31
C ILE A 45 1.96 7.37 -2.44
N CYS A 46 0.88 8.11 -2.30
CA CYS A 46 -0.17 8.28 -3.30
C CYS A 46 -0.81 6.95 -3.76
N GLY A 47 -0.90 5.97 -2.85
CA GLY A 47 -1.78 4.81 -3.05
C GLY A 47 -3.24 5.14 -2.74
N THR A 48 -4.12 4.13 -2.70
CA THR A 48 -5.53 4.29 -2.32
C THR A 48 -5.69 4.94 -0.94
N THR A 49 -4.88 4.52 0.03
CA THR A 49 -4.88 5.06 1.40
C THR A 49 -4.39 6.52 1.44
N GLY A 50 -3.57 6.92 0.48
CA GLY A 50 -3.11 8.30 0.29
C GLY A 50 -4.07 9.17 -0.51
N GLU A 51 -5.32 8.75 -0.76
CA GLU A 51 -6.37 9.50 -1.46
C GLU A 51 -5.95 10.01 -2.86
N SER A 52 -5.13 9.24 -3.59
CA SER A 52 -4.58 9.62 -4.90
C SER A 52 -5.64 10.09 -5.91
N SER A 53 -6.87 9.53 -5.83
CA SER A 53 -7.97 9.86 -6.75
C SER A 53 -8.57 11.26 -6.57
N THR A 54 -8.28 11.94 -5.46
CA THR A 54 -8.79 13.29 -5.14
C THR A 54 -7.67 14.33 -4.99
N LEU A 55 -6.43 13.95 -5.20
CA LEU A 55 -5.32 14.87 -5.38
C LEU A 55 -5.39 15.47 -6.78
N THR A 56 -5.10 16.76 -6.91
CA THR A 56 -4.83 17.35 -8.23
C THR A 56 -3.52 16.80 -8.78
N ASP A 57 -3.29 16.97 -10.07
CA ASP A 57 -2.03 16.54 -10.70
C ASP A 57 -0.79 17.13 -10.03
N ASP A 58 -0.84 18.43 -9.70
CA ASP A 58 0.24 19.13 -9.02
C ASP A 58 0.46 18.59 -7.59
N GLU A 59 -0.63 18.37 -6.83
CA GLU A 59 -0.54 17.81 -5.49
C GLU A 59 -0.01 16.38 -5.48
N HIS A 60 -0.41 15.54 -6.46
CA HIS A 60 0.06 14.18 -6.59
C HIS A 60 1.58 14.14 -6.80
N ARG A 61 2.08 14.93 -7.77
CA ARG A 61 3.52 15.06 -8.04
C ARG A 61 4.27 15.63 -6.85
N GLU A 62 3.72 16.66 -6.21
CA GLU A 62 4.33 17.28 -5.03
C GLU A 62 4.39 16.34 -3.83
N CYS A 63 3.36 15.52 -3.58
CA CYS A 63 3.40 14.50 -2.54
C CYS A 63 4.52 13.47 -2.78
N ILE A 64 4.71 13.04 -4.04
CA ILE A 64 5.79 12.11 -4.41
C ILE A 64 7.15 12.78 -4.18
N ARG A 65 7.36 13.99 -4.74
CA ARG A 65 8.61 14.75 -4.60
C ARG A 65 8.97 14.99 -3.14
N TYR A 66 8.01 15.52 -2.37
CA TYR A 66 8.20 15.80 -0.94
C TYR A 66 8.58 14.55 -0.16
N THR A 67 7.89 13.42 -0.43
CA THR A 67 8.17 12.16 0.26
C THR A 67 9.59 11.67 -0.05
N ILE A 68 10.02 11.69 -1.31
CA ILE A 68 11.37 11.29 -1.73
C ILE A 68 12.43 12.13 -1.03
N GLU A 69 12.27 13.47 -1.03
CA GLU A 69 13.19 14.39 -0.36
C GLU A 69 13.22 14.14 1.15
N LYS A 70 12.05 14.00 1.78
CA LYS A 70 11.92 13.81 3.23
C LYS A 70 12.50 12.47 3.69
N VAL A 71 12.24 11.39 2.95
CA VAL A 71 12.82 10.07 3.24
C VAL A 71 14.32 10.05 3.05
N ASN A 72 14.84 10.79 2.08
CA ASN A 72 16.28 10.94 1.82
C ASN A 72 17.03 9.58 1.77
N LYS A 73 16.51 8.64 0.98
CA LYS A 73 17.09 7.30 0.75
C LYS A 73 17.26 6.41 2.00
N ARG A 74 16.63 6.74 3.13
CA ARG A 74 16.68 5.91 4.35
C ARG A 74 15.91 4.59 4.16
N VAL A 75 14.84 4.60 3.40
CA VAL A 75 14.05 3.44 2.96
C VAL A 75 13.58 3.68 1.53
N PRO A 76 13.20 2.62 0.76
CA PRO A 76 12.60 2.81 -0.56
C PRO A 76 11.32 3.62 -0.52
N VAL A 77 11.15 4.52 -1.51
CA VAL A 77 9.90 5.24 -1.78
C VAL A 77 9.26 4.69 -3.04
N ILE A 78 8.02 4.20 -2.91
CA ILE A 78 7.24 3.61 -3.99
C ILE A 78 6.07 4.55 -4.29
N ALA A 79 6.01 5.07 -5.52
CA ALA A 79 4.98 5.99 -5.94
C ALA A 79 3.75 5.26 -6.51
N GLY A 80 2.57 5.59 -6.02
CA GLY A 80 1.30 5.16 -6.61
C GLY A 80 0.99 5.96 -7.86
N THR A 81 1.19 5.38 -9.04
CA THR A 81 1.01 6.06 -10.34
C THR A 81 0.00 5.33 -11.25
N GLY A 82 -0.66 4.29 -10.73
CA GLY A 82 -1.68 3.56 -11.48
C GLY A 82 -2.92 4.41 -11.78
N SER A 83 -3.42 4.26 -13.01
CA SER A 83 -4.63 4.92 -13.50
C SER A 83 -5.45 3.97 -14.37
N ASN A 84 -6.71 4.30 -14.58
CA ASN A 84 -7.57 3.67 -15.57
C ASN A 84 -7.40 4.26 -16.99
N ASP A 85 -6.52 5.25 -17.14
CA ASP A 85 -6.01 5.78 -18.41
C ASP A 85 -4.52 5.41 -18.55
N THR A 86 -4.19 4.63 -19.58
CA THR A 86 -2.82 4.14 -19.82
C THR A 86 -1.84 5.29 -20.11
N ALA A 87 -2.27 6.31 -20.87
CA ALA A 87 -1.42 7.44 -21.21
C ALA A 87 -1.05 8.26 -19.98
N TYR A 88 -2.04 8.55 -19.15
CA TYR A 88 -1.83 9.25 -17.88
C TYR A 88 -0.96 8.45 -16.89
N ALA A 89 -1.18 7.12 -16.79
CA ALA A 89 -0.33 6.26 -15.97
C ALA A 89 1.14 6.27 -16.43
N ILE A 90 1.39 6.32 -17.73
CA ILE A 90 2.76 6.44 -18.32
C ILE A 90 3.37 7.78 -17.95
N GLU A 91 2.64 8.89 -18.12
CA GLU A 91 3.11 10.23 -17.80
C GLU A 91 3.52 10.33 -16.32
N LEU A 92 2.59 10.00 -15.41
CA LEU A 92 2.83 10.08 -13.98
C LEU A 92 3.94 9.13 -13.51
N SER A 93 4.09 7.96 -14.15
CA SER A 93 5.16 7.00 -13.85
C SER A 93 6.54 7.53 -14.24
N LYS A 94 6.64 8.22 -15.39
CA LYS A 94 7.89 8.89 -15.80
C LYS A 94 8.25 10.03 -14.86
N ASP A 95 7.27 10.86 -14.49
CA ASP A 95 7.50 11.95 -13.54
C ASP A 95 8.01 11.42 -12.19
N ALA A 96 7.41 10.32 -11.69
CA ALA A 96 7.87 9.69 -10.44
C ALA A 96 9.29 9.11 -10.55
N GLU A 97 9.66 8.50 -11.69
CA GLU A 97 11.02 8.04 -11.97
C GLU A 97 12.01 9.22 -12.01
N GLU A 98 11.67 10.31 -12.71
CA GLU A 98 12.51 11.51 -12.80
C GLU A 98 12.72 12.18 -11.45
N MET A 99 11.71 12.16 -10.56
CA MET A 99 11.82 12.63 -9.18
C MET A 99 12.71 11.74 -8.31
N GLY A 100 13.00 10.49 -8.74
CA GLY A 100 13.87 9.55 -8.04
C GLY A 100 13.14 8.56 -7.14
N ALA A 101 11.89 8.20 -7.45
CA ALA A 101 11.20 7.08 -6.82
C ALA A 101 11.97 5.76 -7.03
N ASP A 102 11.95 4.88 -6.02
CA ASP A 102 12.63 3.59 -6.06
C ASP A 102 11.77 2.49 -6.72
N GLY A 103 10.48 2.74 -6.91
CA GLY A 103 9.53 1.85 -7.58
C GLY A 103 8.16 2.48 -7.76
N LEU A 104 7.30 1.78 -8.49
CA LEU A 104 5.94 2.22 -8.81
C LEU A 104 4.91 1.20 -8.30
N LEU A 105 3.76 1.69 -7.81
CA LEU A 105 2.60 0.87 -7.48
C LEU A 105 1.48 1.18 -8.49
N LEU A 106 1.09 0.19 -9.30
CA LEU A 106 0.11 0.34 -10.36
C LEU A 106 -1.15 -0.50 -10.07
N VAL A 107 -2.23 0.17 -9.66
CA VAL A 107 -3.54 -0.46 -9.49
C VAL A 107 -4.11 -0.90 -10.84
N THR A 108 -4.89 -2.00 -10.86
CA THR A 108 -5.62 -2.41 -12.08
C THR A 108 -6.57 -1.29 -12.54
N PRO A 109 -6.78 -1.12 -13.88
CA PRO A 109 -7.73 -0.15 -14.38
C PRO A 109 -9.12 -0.35 -13.75
N TYR A 110 -9.59 0.65 -13.05
CA TYR A 110 -10.87 0.69 -12.35
C TYR A 110 -11.92 1.40 -13.19
N TYR A 111 -13.20 1.20 -12.92
CA TYR A 111 -14.36 1.83 -13.55
C TYR A 111 -14.58 1.39 -15.02
N ASN A 112 -13.74 1.84 -15.97
CA ASN A 112 -13.80 1.41 -17.37
C ASN A 112 -13.38 -0.05 -17.56
N LYS A 113 -12.63 -0.63 -16.59
CA LYS A 113 -12.14 -2.02 -16.55
C LYS A 113 -11.33 -2.39 -17.79
N THR A 114 -11.02 -3.68 -17.95
CA THR A 114 -10.43 -4.23 -19.18
C THR A 114 -10.45 -5.76 -19.13
N SER A 115 -10.15 -6.39 -20.29
CA SER A 115 -9.91 -7.84 -20.39
C SER A 115 -8.51 -8.21 -19.90
N GLN A 116 -8.23 -9.51 -19.71
CA GLN A 116 -6.89 -9.99 -19.36
C GLN A 116 -5.82 -9.60 -20.38
N ARG A 117 -6.16 -9.67 -21.69
CA ARG A 117 -5.28 -9.19 -22.76
C ARG A 117 -5.03 -7.68 -22.67
N GLY A 118 -6.05 -6.93 -22.30
CA GLY A 118 -5.93 -5.49 -22.06
C GLY A 118 -5.06 -5.15 -20.85
N LEU A 119 -5.11 -5.96 -19.76
CA LEU A 119 -4.19 -5.84 -18.63
C LEU A 119 -2.73 -6.03 -19.08
N VAL A 120 -2.46 -7.07 -19.87
CA VAL A 120 -1.12 -7.31 -20.43
C VAL A 120 -0.66 -6.09 -21.22
N ALA A 121 -1.48 -5.59 -22.15
CA ALA A 121 -1.12 -4.45 -22.99
C ALA A 121 -0.90 -3.17 -22.17
N HIS A 122 -1.79 -2.89 -21.19
CA HIS A 122 -1.71 -1.73 -20.31
C HIS A 122 -0.42 -1.72 -19.49
N TYR A 123 -0.16 -2.80 -18.74
CA TYR A 123 1.02 -2.88 -17.89
C TYR A 123 2.33 -2.96 -18.69
N THR A 124 2.35 -3.65 -19.82
CA THR A 124 3.53 -3.68 -20.69
C THR A 124 3.84 -2.29 -21.23
N ALA A 125 2.85 -1.52 -21.71
CA ALA A 125 3.06 -0.16 -22.19
C ALA A 125 3.65 0.77 -21.11
N ILE A 126 3.19 0.66 -19.85
CA ILE A 126 3.75 1.44 -18.74
C ILE A 126 5.17 0.95 -18.43
N ALA A 127 5.38 -0.36 -18.36
CA ALA A 127 6.67 -0.95 -18.01
C ALA A 127 7.76 -0.69 -19.07
N ASP A 128 7.38 -0.58 -20.35
CA ASP A 128 8.28 -0.21 -21.44
C ASP A 128 8.70 1.27 -21.37
N ALA A 129 7.89 2.12 -20.72
CA ALA A 129 8.09 3.56 -20.67
C ALA A 129 9.00 4.03 -19.51
N VAL A 130 9.33 3.15 -18.55
CA VAL A 130 10.14 3.44 -17.35
C VAL A 130 11.26 2.41 -17.17
N ASN A 131 12.23 2.71 -16.28
CA ASN A 131 13.34 1.81 -15.98
C ASN A 131 13.34 1.31 -14.51
N ILE A 132 12.48 1.87 -13.67
CA ILE A 132 12.34 1.46 -12.25
C ILE A 132 11.33 0.32 -12.10
N PRO A 133 11.43 -0.48 -11.02
CA PRO A 133 10.57 -1.65 -10.80
C PRO A 133 9.11 -1.27 -10.52
N ILE A 134 8.20 -2.11 -11.00
CA ILE A 134 6.75 -1.96 -10.88
C ILE A 134 6.19 -3.05 -9.98
N ILE A 135 5.30 -2.65 -9.07
CA ILE A 135 4.43 -3.50 -8.27
C ILE A 135 3.02 -3.45 -8.87
N LEU A 136 2.53 -4.55 -9.39
CA LEU A 136 1.14 -4.69 -9.84
C LEU A 136 0.22 -4.72 -8.61
N TYR A 137 -0.86 -3.93 -8.60
CA TYR A 137 -1.78 -3.92 -7.49
C TYR A 137 -3.15 -4.49 -7.87
N ASN A 138 -3.45 -5.68 -7.34
CA ASN A 138 -4.69 -6.41 -7.54
C ASN A 138 -5.64 -6.23 -6.34
N VAL A 139 -6.74 -5.49 -6.55
CA VAL A 139 -7.76 -5.22 -5.52
C VAL A 139 -9.16 -5.28 -6.12
N PRO A 140 -9.65 -6.48 -6.46
CA PRO A 140 -10.90 -6.66 -7.21
C PRO A 140 -12.13 -6.04 -6.54
N SER A 141 -12.15 -5.98 -5.20
CA SER A 141 -13.25 -5.38 -4.43
C SER A 141 -13.43 -3.88 -4.72
N ARG A 142 -12.36 -3.18 -5.15
CA ARG A 142 -12.41 -1.76 -5.50
C ARG A 142 -12.49 -1.51 -7.00
N THR A 143 -11.77 -2.31 -7.78
CA THR A 143 -11.63 -2.06 -9.23
C THR A 143 -12.64 -2.81 -10.08
N GLY A 144 -13.19 -3.92 -9.57
CA GLY A 144 -14.00 -4.85 -10.33
C GLY A 144 -13.21 -5.64 -11.39
N VAL A 145 -11.87 -5.61 -11.30
CA VAL A 145 -10.94 -6.33 -12.19
C VAL A 145 -10.02 -7.18 -11.33
N ASN A 146 -9.87 -8.45 -11.69
CA ASN A 146 -8.93 -9.38 -11.05
C ASN A 146 -7.89 -9.84 -12.06
N ILE A 147 -6.61 -9.82 -11.69
CA ILE A 147 -5.53 -10.32 -12.52
C ILE A 147 -5.52 -11.85 -12.44
N SER A 148 -5.64 -12.53 -13.58
CA SER A 148 -5.57 -13.99 -13.63
C SER A 148 -4.12 -14.48 -13.50
N LEU A 149 -3.95 -15.74 -13.06
CA LEU A 149 -2.63 -16.38 -12.98
C LEU A 149 -1.89 -16.34 -14.31
N ASP A 150 -2.57 -16.63 -15.44
CA ASP A 150 -1.94 -16.59 -16.76
C ASP A 150 -1.48 -15.18 -17.14
N THR A 151 -2.23 -14.15 -16.74
CA THR A 151 -1.82 -12.75 -16.92
C THR A 151 -0.58 -12.43 -16.09
N TYR A 152 -0.51 -12.87 -14.81
CA TYR A 152 0.68 -12.72 -13.99
C TYR A 152 1.90 -13.43 -14.62
N LYS A 153 1.73 -14.64 -15.13
CA LYS A 153 2.82 -15.37 -15.82
C LYS A 153 3.41 -14.58 -16.99
N ILE A 154 2.54 -13.98 -17.83
CA ILE A 154 2.98 -13.16 -18.96
C ILE A 154 3.72 -11.91 -18.47
N LEU A 155 3.12 -11.19 -17.52
CA LEU A 155 3.68 -9.93 -16.99
C LEU A 155 4.98 -10.15 -16.22
N ALA A 156 5.13 -11.28 -15.54
CA ALA A 156 6.34 -11.64 -14.78
C ALA A 156 7.58 -11.82 -15.68
N GLU A 157 7.41 -12.01 -17.01
CA GLU A 157 8.55 -12.05 -17.94
C GLU A 157 9.12 -10.66 -18.24
N HIS A 158 8.37 -9.60 -17.97
CA HIS A 158 8.85 -8.24 -18.24
C HIS A 158 9.88 -7.80 -17.19
N LYS A 159 11.05 -7.31 -17.63
CA LYS A 159 12.20 -6.95 -16.76
C LYS A 159 11.88 -5.94 -15.64
N ASN A 160 10.94 -5.01 -15.89
CA ASN A 160 10.57 -3.96 -14.94
C ASN A 160 9.36 -4.31 -14.08
N ILE A 161 8.64 -5.42 -14.33
CA ILE A 161 7.55 -5.87 -13.47
C ILE A 161 8.15 -6.81 -12.43
N ALA A 162 8.32 -6.31 -11.20
CA ALA A 162 9.09 -6.97 -10.15
C ALA A 162 8.23 -7.63 -9.07
N ALA A 163 7.01 -7.14 -8.85
CA ALA A 163 6.19 -7.60 -7.74
C ALA A 163 4.67 -7.48 -7.99
N ALA A 164 3.91 -8.14 -7.14
CA ALA A 164 2.47 -7.98 -7.01
C ALA A 164 2.08 -7.66 -5.55
N LYS A 165 1.27 -6.61 -5.34
CA LYS A 165 0.51 -6.40 -4.11
C LYS A 165 -0.84 -7.09 -4.28
N GLU A 166 -1.07 -8.17 -3.52
CA GLU A 166 -2.29 -8.95 -3.56
C GLU A 166 -3.25 -8.56 -2.42
N ALA A 167 -4.39 -8.02 -2.82
CA ALA A 167 -5.49 -7.65 -1.93
C ALA A 167 -6.83 -8.28 -2.36
N SER A 168 -6.77 -9.41 -3.06
CA SER A 168 -7.96 -10.18 -3.47
C SER A 168 -8.63 -10.91 -2.30
N GLY A 169 -7.90 -11.14 -1.20
CA GLY A 169 -8.36 -11.96 -0.07
C GLY A 169 -8.35 -13.47 -0.36
N ASN A 170 -7.97 -13.91 -1.54
CA ASN A 170 -7.99 -15.31 -1.96
C ASN A 170 -6.63 -15.98 -1.76
N ILE A 171 -6.38 -16.49 -0.56
CA ILE A 171 -5.12 -17.17 -0.20
C ILE A 171 -4.79 -18.33 -1.15
N SER A 172 -5.81 -19.09 -1.61
CA SER A 172 -5.56 -20.20 -2.55
C SER A 172 -5.06 -19.73 -3.92
N ALA A 173 -5.55 -18.58 -4.41
CA ALA A 173 -5.04 -17.97 -5.64
C ALA A 173 -3.64 -17.39 -5.46
N ILE A 174 -3.38 -16.76 -4.31
CA ILE A 174 -2.06 -16.21 -3.95
C ILE A 174 -1.02 -17.34 -3.81
N ALA A 175 -1.38 -18.48 -3.20
CA ALA A 175 -0.51 -19.65 -3.12
C ALA A 175 -0.10 -20.16 -4.52
N LYS A 176 -1.05 -20.22 -5.48
CA LYS A 176 -0.74 -20.59 -6.87
C LYS A 176 0.16 -19.56 -7.54
N LEU A 177 -0.08 -18.26 -7.31
CA LEU A 177 0.75 -17.17 -7.84
C LEU A 177 2.20 -17.32 -7.34
N ILE A 178 2.39 -17.52 -6.03
CA ILE A 178 3.73 -17.70 -5.45
C ILE A 178 4.40 -18.97 -5.99
N ALA A 179 3.66 -20.08 -6.07
CA ALA A 179 4.21 -21.35 -6.55
C ALA A 179 4.67 -21.29 -8.02
N GLU A 180 3.96 -20.54 -8.88
CA GLU A 180 4.23 -20.52 -10.32
C GLU A 180 5.03 -19.30 -10.80
N CYS A 181 5.05 -18.22 -10.02
CA CYS A 181 5.72 -16.97 -10.41
C CYS A 181 6.71 -16.44 -9.36
N GLY A 182 6.80 -17.03 -8.16
CA GLY A 182 7.55 -16.47 -7.04
C GLY A 182 9.08 -16.37 -7.25
N ASP A 183 9.64 -17.04 -8.23
CA ASP A 183 11.03 -16.89 -8.66
C ASP A 183 11.27 -15.65 -9.55
N LYS A 184 10.20 -15.08 -10.11
CA LYS A 184 10.22 -13.92 -11.03
C LYS A 184 9.49 -12.71 -10.49
N LEU A 185 8.49 -12.92 -9.62
CA LEU A 185 7.57 -11.90 -9.14
C LEU A 185 7.46 -11.98 -7.61
N ASP A 186 7.91 -10.97 -6.90
CA ASP A 186 7.70 -10.89 -5.46
C ASP A 186 6.21 -10.67 -5.15
N VAL A 187 5.73 -11.23 -4.04
CA VAL A 187 4.34 -11.04 -3.62
C VAL A 187 4.30 -10.38 -2.25
N TYR A 188 3.58 -9.26 -2.17
CA TYR A 188 3.28 -8.54 -0.93
C TYR A 188 1.80 -8.71 -0.58
N SER A 189 1.50 -8.93 0.70
CA SER A 189 0.13 -8.82 1.17
C SER A 189 -0.38 -7.38 1.02
N GLY A 190 -1.59 -7.23 0.50
CA GLY A 190 -2.32 -5.95 0.52
C GLY A 190 -3.33 -5.86 1.66
N ASN A 191 -3.46 -6.93 2.46
CA ASN A 191 -4.38 -7.08 3.58
C ASN A 191 -3.60 -7.37 4.86
N ASP A 192 -3.82 -6.59 5.91
CA ASP A 192 -3.09 -6.70 7.17
C ASP A 192 -3.38 -8.02 7.92
N ASP A 193 -4.59 -8.54 7.82
CA ASP A 193 -5.01 -9.84 8.38
C ASP A 193 -4.39 -11.05 7.66
N GLN A 194 -3.76 -10.84 6.50
CA GLN A 194 -3.17 -11.88 5.67
C GLN A 194 -1.64 -11.82 5.57
N ILE A 195 -0.98 -10.99 6.39
CA ILE A 195 0.49 -10.89 6.42
C ILE A 195 1.12 -12.27 6.63
N VAL A 196 0.79 -12.90 7.74
CA VAL A 196 1.40 -14.17 8.15
C VAL A 196 1.14 -15.30 7.15
N PRO A 197 -0.10 -15.59 6.71
CA PRO A 197 -0.34 -16.68 5.76
C PRO A 197 0.33 -16.44 4.40
N ILE A 198 0.38 -15.21 3.89
CA ILE A 198 1.04 -14.91 2.62
C ILE A 198 2.56 -15.04 2.74
N MET A 199 3.16 -14.53 3.82
CA MET A 199 4.60 -14.63 4.04
C MET A 199 5.03 -16.07 4.31
N ALA A 200 4.22 -16.87 5.01
CA ALA A 200 4.47 -18.31 5.20
C ALA A 200 4.46 -19.10 3.87
N LEU A 201 3.75 -18.63 2.86
CA LEU A 201 3.77 -19.19 1.50
C LEU A 201 4.97 -18.74 0.65
N GLY A 202 5.79 -17.80 1.14
CA GLY A 202 6.95 -17.26 0.43
C GLY A 202 6.80 -15.79 -0.01
N GLY A 203 5.74 -15.11 0.42
CA GLY A 203 5.59 -13.65 0.26
C GLY A 203 6.74 -12.88 0.91
N LYS A 204 7.01 -11.68 0.39
CA LYS A 204 8.17 -10.86 0.81
C LYS A 204 7.83 -9.82 1.88
N GLY A 205 6.54 -9.62 2.16
CA GLY A 205 6.12 -8.62 3.14
C GLY A 205 4.67 -8.19 2.93
N VAL A 206 4.39 -6.99 3.39
CA VAL A 206 3.07 -6.34 3.33
C VAL A 206 3.18 -4.90 2.86
N ILE A 207 2.16 -4.43 2.14
CA ILE A 207 1.90 -3.00 1.92
C ILE A 207 0.65 -2.66 2.72
N SER A 208 0.85 -2.14 3.91
CA SER A 208 -0.03 -2.14 5.08
C SER A 208 -0.80 -0.84 5.27
N VAL A 209 -2.04 -0.94 5.75
CA VAL A 209 -2.79 0.18 6.34
C VAL A 209 -2.53 0.27 7.85
N LEU A 210 -2.47 -0.88 8.55
CA LEU A 210 -2.19 -0.96 9.98
C LEU A 210 -0.88 -0.24 10.36
N SER A 211 0.12 -0.30 9.50
CA SER A 211 1.41 0.36 9.69
C SER A 211 1.29 1.87 9.92
N ASN A 212 0.26 2.55 9.41
CA ASN A 212 0.06 3.98 9.69
C ASN A 212 -0.06 4.28 11.19
N VAL A 213 -0.71 3.41 11.95
CA VAL A 213 -0.98 3.60 13.40
C VAL A 213 -0.10 2.72 14.30
N ALA A 214 0.44 1.62 13.76
CA ALA A 214 1.23 0.65 14.50
C ALA A 214 2.47 0.19 13.68
N PRO A 215 3.38 1.11 13.29
CA PRO A 215 4.49 0.79 12.39
C PRO A 215 5.42 -0.28 12.98
N LYS A 216 5.83 -0.13 14.24
CA LYS A 216 6.73 -1.07 14.91
C LYS A 216 6.16 -2.50 14.94
N GLN A 217 4.89 -2.64 15.29
CA GLN A 217 4.24 -3.93 15.43
C GLN A 217 4.04 -4.61 14.05
N THR A 218 3.70 -3.82 13.04
CA THR A 218 3.56 -4.33 11.67
C THR A 218 4.91 -4.78 11.12
N HIS A 219 5.96 -4.00 11.35
CA HIS A 219 7.34 -4.40 11.00
C HIS A 219 7.73 -5.70 11.72
N GLU A 220 7.49 -5.80 13.04
CA GLU A 220 7.83 -6.97 13.84
C GLU A 220 7.10 -8.24 13.37
N ILE A 221 5.80 -8.15 13.01
CA ILE A 221 5.05 -9.28 12.42
C ILE A 221 5.74 -9.77 11.14
N ALA A 222 6.09 -8.86 10.25
CA ALA A 222 6.74 -9.21 8.99
C ALA A 222 8.15 -9.75 9.21
N GLN A 223 8.93 -9.14 10.12
CA GLN A 223 10.29 -9.57 10.44
C GLN A 223 10.32 -10.99 11.03
N LEU A 224 9.42 -11.30 11.96
CA LEU A 224 9.29 -12.67 12.51
C LEU A 224 9.00 -13.71 11.40
N CYS A 225 8.18 -13.35 10.40
CA CYS A 225 7.96 -14.24 9.25
C CYS A 225 9.23 -14.43 8.41
N LEU A 226 10.00 -13.36 8.16
CA LEU A 226 11.27 -13.42 7.42
C LEU A 226 12.32 -14.28 8.15
N GLU A 227 12.27 -14.29 9.47
CA GLU A 227 13.12 -15.13 10.34
C GLU A 227 12.63 -16.59 10.48
N ASN A 228 11.61 -16.98 9.71
CA ASN A 228 10.95 -18.29 9.79
C ASN A 228 10.25 -18.56 11.14
N ASN A 229 9.90 -17.53 11.89
CA ASN A 229 9.20 -17.62 13.17
C ASN A 229 7.71 -17.29 13.03
N CYS A 230 7.03 -17.93 12.06
CA CYS A 230 5.62 -17.67 11.75
C CYS A 230 4.67 -17.92 12.94
N ALA A 231 5.04 -18.78 13.90
CA ALA A 231 4.21 -19.05 15.08
C ALA A 231 4.13 -17.82 16.00
N GLU A 232 5.24 -17.15 16.26
CA GLU A 232 5.27 -15.93 17.06
C GLU A 232 4.66 -14.74 16.26
N ALA A 233 4.94 -14.66 14.95
CA ALA A 233 4.28 -13.69 14.07
C ALA A 233 2.75 -13.81 14.13
N ALA A 234 2.20 -15.04 14.12
CA ALA A 234 0.77 -15.28 14.22
C ALA A 234 0.18 -14.84 15.57
N LYS A 235 0.89 -15.06 16.68
CA LYS A 235 0.47 -14.58 18.00
C LYS A 235 0.42 -13.05 18.05
N LEU A 236 1.45 -12.38 17.51
CA LEU A 236 1.49 -10.93 17.47
C LEU A 236 0.41 -10.37 16.53
N ALA A 237 0.23 -10.96 15.34
CA ALA A 237 -0.82 -10.56 14.40
C ALA A 237 -2.22 -10.73 15.01
N ALA A 238 -2.48 -11.82 15.74
CA ALA A 238 -3.74 -12.05 16.42
C ALA A 238 -4.06 -10.97 17.47
N LYS A 239 -3.04 -10.46 18.17
CA LYS A 239 -3.19 -9.37 19.13
C LYS A 239 -3.66 -8.05 18.48
N TYR A 240 -3.26 -7.79 17.24
CA TYR A 240 -3.61 -6.58 16.49
C TYR A 240 -4.74 -6.80 15.46
N LEU A 241 -5.30 -8.02 15.37
CA LEU A 241 -6.32 -8.37 14.37
C LEU A 241 -7.58 -7.52 14.51
N HIS A 242 -8.04 -7.28 15.75
CA HIS A 242 -9.21 -6.43 16.00
C HIS A 242 -8.97 -5.01 15.47
N LEU A 243 -7.81 -4.41 15.75
CA LEU A 243 -7.46 -3.09 15.22
C LEU A 243 -7.34 -3.11 13.68
N ALA A 244 -6.64 -4.09 13.12
CA ALA A 244 -6.48 -4.22 11.67
C ALA A 244 -7.84 -4.25 10.95
N ASN A 245 -8.80 -5.02 11.48
CA ASN A 245 -10.17 -5.08 10.95
C ASN A 245 -10.94 -3.77 11.18
N SER A 246 -10.75 -3.11 12.33
CA SER A 246 -11.40 -1.85 12.66
C SER A 246 -10.97 -0.69 11.75
N LEU A 247 -9.80 -0.76 11.14
CA LEU A 247 -9.36 0.19 10.10
C LEU A 247 -10.11 0.04 8.77
N PHE A 248 -11.00 -0.95 8.65
CA PHE A 248 -11.84 -1.22 7.48
C PHE A 248 -13.35 -1.31 7.81
N ILE A 249 -13.77 -0.86 9.01
CA ILE A 249 -15.22 -0.79 9.38
C ILE A 249 -15.97 0.28 8.60
N ASP A 250 -15.25 1.15 7.92
CA ASP A 250 -15.71 2.07 6.90
C ASP A 250 -14.74 2.06 5.72
N VAL A 251 -15.03 2.84 4.68
CA VAL A 251 -14.19 2.92 3.49
C VAL A 251 -12.79 3.45 3.84
N ASN A 252 -11.74 2.63 3.67
CA ASN A 252 -10.35 3.08 3.81
C ASN A 252 -10.05 4.20 2.79
N PRO A 253 -9.47 5.37 3.20
CA PRO A 253 -8.72 5.62 4.44
C PRO A 253 -9.50 6.32 5.58
N ILE A 254 -10.82 6.38 5.54
CA ILE A 254 -11.58 7.11 6.57
C ILE A 254 -11.20 6.63 8.00
N PRO A 255 -11.26 5.30 8.34
CA PRO A 255 -10.93 4.86 9.70
C PRO A 255 -9.48 5.09 10.09
N VAL A 256 -8.52 4.90 9.18
CA VAL A 256 -7.11 5.08 9.53
C VAL A 256 -6.74 6.54 9.78
N LYS A 257 -7.33 7.50 9.06
CA LYS A 257 -7.14 8.94 9.35
C LYS A 257 -7.81 9.33 10.66
N GLU A 258 -9.00 8.82 10.93
CA GLU A 258 -9.67 9.03 12.22
C GLU A 258 -8.85 8.45 13.38
N ALA A 259 -8.29 7.24 13.22
CA ALA A 259 -7.41 6.63 14.21
C ALA A 259 -6.17 7.49 14.50
N LEU A 260 -5.51 8.01 13.48
CA LEU A 260 -4.37 8.91 13.63
C LEU A 260 -4.77 10.20 14.39
N ASN A 261 -5.91 10.80 14.04
CA ASN A 261 -6.45 11.98 14.73
C ASN A 261 -6.73 11.67 16.21
N MET A 262 -7.32 10.50 16.54
CA MET A 262 -7.52 10.05 17.93
C MET A 262 -6.21 9.82 18.68
N MET A 263 -5.13 9.46 17.99
CA MET A 263 -3.78 9.33 18.55
C MET A 263 -3.08 10.69 18.72
N GLY A 264 -3.72 11.80 18.34
CA GLY A 264 -3.14 13.13 18.40
C GLY A 264 -2.20 13.48 17.23
N ILE A 265 -2.25 12.69 16.15
CA ILE A 265 -1.48 12.91 14.92
C ILE A 265 -2.35 13.62 13.91
N ALA A 266 -1.88 14.75 13.35
CA ALA A 266 -2.68 15.63 12.50
C ALA A 266 -2.90 15.07 11.09
N ALA A 267 -3.65 13.96 10.94
CA ALA A 267 -4.02 13.41 9.64
C ALA A 267 -5.12 14.23 8.94
N GLY A 268 -5.93 14.94 9.71
CA GLY A 268 -7.03 15.79 9.21
C GLY A 268 -8.18 15.00 8.59
N PRO A 269 -9.09 15.68 7.87
CA PRO A 269 -10.22 15.06 7.22
C PRO A 269 -9.83 14.34 5.92
N CYS A 270 -10.75 13.50 5.39
CA CYS A 270 -10.68 13.05 4.01
C CYS A 270 -11.34 14.09 3.08
N ARG A 271 -10.97 14.07 1.80
CA ARG A 271 -11.69 14.82 0.76
C ARG A 271 -12.93 14.05 0.29
N LEU A 272 -14.00 14.78 -0.07
CA LEU A 272 -15.15 14.16 -0.75
C LEU A 272 -14.70 13.40 -2.01
N PRO A 273 -15.30 12.24 -2.32
CA PRO A 273 -16.56 11.70 -1.75
C PRO A 273 -16.42 10.98 -0.42
N LEU A 274 -15.21 10.85 0.13
CA LEU A 274 -15.01 10.26 1.44
C LEU A 274 -15.45 11.26 2.52
N TYR A 275 -16.28 10.78 3.45
CA TYR A 275 -16.89 11.60 4.49
C TYR A 275 -16.53 11.07 5.87
N GLU A 276 -16.77 11.86 6.90
CA GLU A 276 -16.47 11.48 8.28
C GLU A 276 -17.25 10.24 8.75
N MET A 277 -16.67 9.47 9.66
CA MET A 277 -17.30 8.29 10.24
C MET A 277 -18.49 8.66 11.12
N GLU A 278 -19.49 7.78 11.14
CA GLU A 278 -20.58 7.82 12.13
C GLU A 278 -20.03 7.59 13.56
N ASP A 279 -20.65 8.24 14.57
CA ASP A 279 -20.18 8.19 15.95
C ASP A 279 -20.06 6.76 16.52
N ALA A 280 -20.98 5.87 16.18
CA ALA A 280 -20.92 4.48 16.59
C ALA A 280 -19.68 3.75 16.06
N LYS A 281 -19.26 4.04 14.82
CA LYS A 281 -18.04 3.49 14.23
C LYS A 281 -16.79 4.13 14.83
N LYS A 282 -16.83 5.44 15.14
CA LYS A 282 -15.73 6.13 15.84
C LYS A 282 -15.48 5.50 17.23
N GLU A 283 -16.54 5.19 17.99
CA GLU A 283 -16.38 4.55 19.30
C GLU A 283 -15.84 3.11 19.18
N ALA A 284 -16.30 2.34 18.20
CA ALA A 284 -15.76 1.00 17.93
C ALA A 284 -14.26 1.06 17.58
N LEU A 285 -13.85 2.02 16.75
CA LEU A 285 -12.44 2.25 16.41
C LEU A 285 -11.63 2.68 17.64
N ALA A 286 -12.14 3.60 18.46
CA ALA A 286 -11.50 4.03 19.68
C ALA A 286 -11.31 2.86 20.68
N SER A 287 -12.30 1.96 20.78
CA SER A 287 -12.18 0.74 21.59
C SER A 287 -11.05 -0.16 21.11
N ALA A 288 -10.92 -0.38 19.80
CA ALA A 288 -9.84 -1.16 19.23
C ALA A 288 -8.45 -0.52 19.44
N LEU A 289 -8.36 0.80 19.37
CA LEU A 289 -7.12 1.54 19.66
C LEU A 289 -6.72 1.43 21.14
N ARG A 290 -7.68 1.51 22.09
CA ARG A 290 -7.44 1.30 23.53
C ARG A 290 -6.95 -0.13 23.80
N GLU A 291 -7.60 -1.14 23.20
CA GLU A 291 -7.21 -2.55 23.34
C GLU A 291 -5.78 -2.78 22.81
N ALA A 292 -5.42 -2.13 21.71
CA ALA A 292 -4.07 -2.17 21.16
C ALA A 292 -3.05 -1.33 21.97
N GLY A 293 -3.49 -0.52 22.94
CA GLY A 293 -2.64 0.35 23.77
C GLY A 293 -2.09 1.56 23.03
N LEU A 294 -2.77 2.01 21.97
CA LEU A 294 -2.35 3.16 21.16
C LEU A 294 -2.96 4.49 21.63
N ILE A 295 -4.09 4.43 22.36
CA ILE A 295 -4.68 5.58 23.06
C ILE A 295 -5.08 5.16 24.49
N LYS A 296 -5.41 6.15 25.34
CA LYS A 296 -5.85 5.94 26.75
C LYS A 296 -7.33 5.59 26.84
#